data_607b32b9758560304d9be93373d1f064
#
_entry.id   607b32b9758560304d9be93373d1f064
#
_cell.length_a   1.000
_cell.length_b   1.000
_cell.length_c   1.000
_cell.angle_alpha   90.00
_cell.angle_beta   90.00
_cell.angle_gamma   90.00
#
_symmetry.space_group_name_H-M   'P 1'
#
loop_
_entity.id
_entity.type
_entity.pdbx_description
1 polymer ?
#
loop_
_entity_poly.entity_id
_entity_poly.type
_entity_poly.pdbx_seq_one_letter_code
_entity_poly.pdbx_strand_id
1 'polypeptide(L)'
;MKLPTAFLLSAALALAASCGPSREGRTVELPGGVAPQQEARDPSFLDRMIGNDPRPNVGPCPLMGVLYDNSRMVEFDQPGVERYSNITYTGEMQGVRGLCRYVGEDPIAMSIEIDMAFGRGPASASNERTYRYWVAVTRRGRAPIEKAYFDVDVRFPRNELVVTRTEEIGRIVIPRANSEISGENFEILVGFELTPEQLQFNRDGKRFRVGAADTE
;
A
#
# COMPACT_ATOMS: atom_id res chain seq x y z
N MET A 1 74.44 -14.98 -18.08
CA MET A 1 74.65 -14.39 -16.73
C MET A 1 73.55 -13.41 -16.41
N LYS A 2 72.87 -13.54 -15.28
CA LYS A 2 71.81 -12.74 -14.64
C LYS A 2 70.41 -12.84 -15.27
N LEU A 3 69.58 -13.69 -14.62
CA LEU A 3 68.10 -13.60 -14.64
C LEU A 3 67.62 -12.32 -13.93
N PRO A 4 66.49 -11.79 -14.31
CA PRO A 4 65.66 -11.11 -13.35
C PRO A 4 64.30 -11.80 -13.12
N THR A 5 63.96 -11.79 -11.90
CA THR A 5 62.82 -12.20 -11.13
C THR A 5 61.46 -11.79 -11.74
N ALA A 6 60.59 -12.79 -11.85
CA ALA A 6 59.15 -12.58 -12.17
C ALA A 6 58.42 -12.02 -10.96
N PHE A 7 57.75 -10.86 -11.13
CA PHE A 7 56.79 -10.32 -10.19
C PHE A 7 55.38 -10.82 -10.60
N LEU A 8 54.84 -11.71 -9.77
CA LEU A 8 53.43 -12.11 -9.84
C LEU A 8 52.56 -10.99 -9.24
N LEU A 9 51.81 -10.29 -10.08
CA LEU A 9 50.80 -9.36 -9.64
C LEU A 9 49.48 -10.13 -9.46
N SER A 10 49.09 -10.36 -8.21
CA SER A 10 47.80 -10.91 -7.85
C SER A 10 46.74 -9.80 -7.98
N ALA A 11 45.90 -9.87 -8.99
CA ALA A 11 44.75 -9.03 -9.13
C ALA A 11 43.64 -9.56 -8.21
N ALA A 12 43.39 -8.88 -7.11
CA ALA A 12 42.18 -9.09 -6.26
C ALA A 12 40.98 -8.48 -6.94
N LEU A 13 40.07 -9.33 -7.43
CA LEU A 13 38.78 -8.94 -7.95
C LEU A 13 37.86 -8.60 -6.77
N ALA A 14 37.68 -7.31 -6.48
CA ALA A 14 36.64 -6.84 -5.53
C ALA A 14 35.26 -6.93 -6.19
N LEU A 15 34.48 -7.96 -5.79
CA LEU A 15 33.03 -7.97 -6.07
C LEU A 15 32.36 -6.90 -5.20
N ALA A 16 32.05 -5.77 -5.81
CA ALA A 16 31.15 -4.80 -5.22
C ALA A 16 29.73 -5.37 -5.26
N ALA A 17 29.26 -5.91 -4.13
CA ALA A 17 27.86 -6.20 -3.91
C ALA A 17 27.09 -4.85 -3.89
N SER A 18 26.43 -4.53 -4.97
CA SER A 18 25.48 -3.42 -5.06
C SER A 18 24.25 -3.79 -4.21
N CYS A 19 24.22 -3.38 -2.94
CA CYS A 19 22.98 -3.30 -2.18
C CYS A 19 22.15 -2.17 -2.79
N GLY A 20 21.15 -2.52 -3.56
CA GLY A 20 20.11 -1.59 -3.97
C GLY A 20 19.38 -1.03 -2.74
N PRO A 21 18.83 0.20 -2.79
CA PRO A 21 18.09 0.75 -1.66
C PRO A 21 16.89 -0.16 -1.36
N SER A 22 16.86 -0.69 -0.15
CA SER A 22 15.67 -1.36 0.39
C SER A 22 14.55 -0.32 0.40
N ARG A 23 13.45 -0.59 -0.33
CA ARG A 23 12.22 0.18 -0.19
C ARG A 23 11.74 -0.02 1.24
N GLU A 24 11.91 0.99 2.07
CA GLU A 24 11.28 1.02 3.39
C GLU A 24 9.78 1.12 3.20
N GLY A 25 9.07 0.00 3.39
CA GLY A 25 7.62 -0.02 3.42
C GLY A 25 7.09 0.83 4.58
N ARG A 26 5.99 1.53 4.37
CA ARG A 26 5.31 2.30 5.41
C ARG A 26 4.81 1.37 6.52
N THR A 27 4.99 1.79 7.78
CA THR A 27 4.57 1.03 8.96
C THR A 27 3.38 1.72 9.61
N VAL A 28 2.33 0.96 9.91
CA VAL A 28 1.18 1.40 10.70
C VAL A 28 1.18 0.64 12.03
N GLU A 29 1.36 1.35 13.12
CA GLU A 29 1.22 0.80 14.47
C GLU A 29 -0.08 1.30 15.08
N LEU A 30 -0.90 0.40 15.58
CA LEU A 30 -2.17 0.73 16.23
C LEU A 30 -1.91 1.18 17.69
N PRO A 31 -2.35 2.38 18.09
CA PRO A 31 -2.20 2.83 19.47
C PRO A 31 -3.02 1.96 20.43
N GLY A 32 -2.43 1.61 21.56
CA GLY A 32 -3.08 0.84 22.64
C GLY A 32 -2.75 -0.64 22.69
N GLY A 33 -2.01 -1.17 21.76
CA GLY A 33 -1.45 -2.51 21.85
C GLY A 33 -0.10 -2.49 22.56
N VAL A 34 -0.07 -2.48 23.90
CA VAL A 34 1.11 -2.95 24.61
C VAL A 34 1.14 -4.46 24.38
N ALA A 35 1.77 -4.88 23.28
CA ALA A 35 2.12 -6.28 23.13
C ALA A 35 3.02 -6.64 24.32
N PRO A 36 2.69 -7.70 25.10
CA PRO A 36 3.66 -8.23 26.02
C PRO A 36 4.89 -8.53 25.17
N GLN A 37 6.02 -7.93 25.51
CA GLN A 37 7.32 -8.30 24.97
C GLN A 37 7.61 -9.73 25.45
N GLN A 38 6.98 -10.71 24.81
CA GLN A 38 7.54 -12.03 24.77
C GLN A 38 8.83 -11.87 23.98
N GLU A 39 9.96 -12.08 24.64
CA GLU A 39 11.23 -12.29 23.97
C GLU A 39 11.00 -13.32 22.86
N ALA A 40 10.69 -12.84 21.68
CA ALA A 40 10.71 -13.64 20.47
C ALA A 40 12.12 -14.20 20.46
N ARG A 41 12.28 -15.50 20.68
CA ARG A 41 13.54 -16.18 20.42
C ARG A 41 13.98 -15.73 19.05
N ASP A 42 15.09 -14.99 19.01
CA ASP A 42 15.65 -14.54 17.75
C ASP A 42 15.66 -15.73 16.79
N PRO A 43 15.02 -15.60 15.63
CA PRO A 43 15.01 -16.66 14.64
C PRO A 43 16.47 -17.03 14.37
N SER A 44 16.78 -18.32 14.31
CA SER A 44 18.13 -18.79 14.08
C SER A 44 18.67 -18.13 12.79
N PHE A 45 19.98 -18.00 12.69
CA PHE A 45 20.61 -17.43 11.47
C PHE A 45 20.12 -18.14 10.19
N LEU A 46 19.82 -19.42 10.28
CA LEU A 46 19.24 -20.20 9.18
C LEU A 46 17.79 -19.82 8.89
N ASP A 47 16.97 -19.54 9.91
CA ASP A 47 15.60 -19.11 9.72
C ASP A 47 15.51 -17.72 9.05
N ARG A 48 16.45 -16.83 9.38
CA ARG A 48 16.60 -15.52 8.70
C ARG A 48 17.06 -15.66 7.25
N MET A 49 17.88 -16.64 6.94
CA MET A 49 18.42 -16.86 5.59
C MET A 49 17.42 -17.52 4.64
N ILE A 50 16.45 -18.29 5.18
CA ILE A 50 15.49 -19.06 4.38
C ILE A 50 14.10 -18.41 4.35
N GLY A 51 13.86 -17.38 5.18
CA GLY A 51 12.56 -16.69 5.24
C GLY A 51 11.41 -17.58 5.73
N ASN A 52 11.73 -18.67 6.42
CA ASN A 52 10.78 -19.73 6.71
C ASN A 52 10.68 -20.00 8.22
N ASP A 53 9.71 -19.41 8.86
CA ASP A 53 9.15 -20.04 10.05
C ASP A 53 8.23 -21.18 9.54
N PRO A 54 8.55 -22.44 9.79
CA PRO A 54 7.81 -23.59 9.24
C PRO A 54 6.42 -23.77 9.86
N ARG A 55 6.09 -23.02 10.92
CA ARG A 55 4.77 -23.13 11.56
C ARG A 55 3.71 -22.47 10.68
N PRO A 56 2.56 -23.12 10.39
CA PRO A 56 1.48 -22.50 9.64
C PRO A 56 0.84 -21.36 10.44
N ASN A 57 0.15 -20.46 9.75
CA ASN A 57 -0.74 -19.50 10.41
C ASN A 57 -1.81 -20.26 11.23
N VAL A 58 -2.17 -19.70 12.38
CA VAL A 58 -3.21 -20.30 13.26
C VAL A 58 -4.60 -20.26 12.62
N GLY A 59 -4.83 -19.36 11.67
CA GLY A 59 -6.09 -19.21 10.97
C GLY A 59 -5.95 -18.35 9.71
N PRO A 60 -7.07 -18.04 9.03
CA PRO A 60 -7.09 -17.24 7.82
C PRO A 60 -6.67 -15.80 8.09
N CYS A 61 -6.17 -15.13 7.05
CA CYS A 61 -5.85 -13.70 7.09
C CYS A 61 -7.12 -12.85 7.15
N PRO A 62 -7.03 -11.60 7.65
CA PRO A 62 -8.09 -10.61 7.52
C PRO A 62 -8.54 -10.45 6.07
N LEU A 63 -9.84 -10.23 5.87
CA LEU A 63 -10.36 -9.84 4.58
C LEU A 63 -9.85 -8.46 4.22
N MET A 64 -9.55 -8.25 2.94
CA MET A 64 -9.10 -6.96 2.41
C MET A 64 -10.06 -6.48 1.34
N GLY A 65 -10.36 -5.20 1.33
CA GLY A 65 -11.26 -4.64 0.35
C GLY A 65 -11.14 -3.13 0.18
N VAL A 66 -11.54 -2.66 -0.99
CA VAL A 66 -11.72 -1.24 -1.27
C VAL A 66 -13.15 -0.86 -0.88
N LEU A 67 -13.32 0.17 -0.05
CA LEU A 67 -14.64 0.66 0.28
C LEU A 67 -15.26 1.33 -0.94
N TYR A 68 -16.39 0.80 -1.41
CA TYR A 68 -16.99 1.16 -2.70
C TYR A 68 -17.22 2.67 -2.86
N ASP A 69 -17.83 3.32 -1.87
CA ASP A 69 -18.10 4.75 -1.91
C ASP A 69 -16.84 5.62 -1.95
N ASN A 70 -15.72 5.09 -1.46
CA ASN A 70 -14.42 5.75 -1.40
C ASN A 70 -13.41 5.22 -2.44
N SER A 71 -13.86 4.35 -3.35
CA SER A 71 -12.97 3.74 -4.35
C SER A 71 -12.54 4.70 -5.45
N ARG A 72 -13.24 5.81 -5.61
CA ARG A 72 -12.98 6.80 -6.67
C ARG A 72 -12.99 8.22 -6.12
N MET A 73 -12.21 9.07 -6.78
CA MET A 73 -12.18 10.50 -6.57
C MET A 73 -12.29 11.20 -7.93
N VAL A 74 -13.16 12.19 -8.02
CA VAL A 74 -13.22 13.09 -9.15
C VAL A 74 -13.17 14.53 -8.63
N GLU A 75 -12.31 15.34 -9.21
CA GLU A 75 -12.16 16.76 -8.87
C GLU A 75 -12.51 17.61 -10.09
N PHE A 76 -13.29 18.66 -9.86
CA PHE A 76 -13.71 19.60 -10.88
C PHE A 76 -13.13 20.98 -10.61
N ASP A 77 -12.79 21.70 -11.67
CA ASP A 77 -12.36 23.10 -11.61
C ASP A 77 -13.43 24.02 -11.02
N GLN A 78 -14.70 23.75 -11.37
CA GLN A 78 -15.85 24.52 -10.90
C GLN A 78 -16.77 23.64 -10.05
N PRO A 79 -17.00 23.97 -8.78
CA PRO A 79 -17.93 23.25 -7.92
C PRO A 79 -19.33 23.20 -8.52
N GLY A 80 -19.95 22.01 -8.52
CA GLY A 80 -21.30 21.79 -9.03
C GLY A 80 -21.44 21.70 -10.55
N VAL A 81 -20.35 21.90 -11.31
CA VAL A 81 -20.35 21.75 -12.78
C VAL A 81 -19.70 20.43 -13.17
N GLU A 82 -20.48 19.37 -13.12
CA GLU A 82 -20.03 17.99 -13.35
C GLU A 82 -20.01 17.67 -14.86
N ARG A 83 -19.01 18.19 -15.56
CA ARG A 83 -18.75 17.94 -16.98
C ARG A 83 -17.33 17.45 -17.21
N TYR A 84 -17.12 16.61 -18.20
CA TYR A 84 -15.79 16.11 -18.57
C TYR A 84 -14.77 17.24 -18.79
N SER A 85 -15.18 18.30 -19.49
CA SER A 85 -14.31 19.46 -19.75
C SER A 85 -13.82 20.18 -18.49
N ASN A 86 -14.50 19.99 -17.34
CA ASN A 86 -14.17 20.63 -16.08
C ASN A 86 -13.42 19.70 -15.11
N ILE A 87 -13.12 18.47 -15.51
CA ILE A 87 -12.34 17.55 -14.69
C ILE A 87 -10.91 18.07 -14.60
N THR A 88 -10.41 18.22 -13.38
CA THR A 88 -9.01 18.50 -13.12
C THR A 88 -8.23 17.19 -12.90
N TYR A 89 -8.68 16.38 -11.95
CA TYR A 89 -8.03 15.11 -11.60
C TYR A 89 -9.04 14.02 -11.26
N THR A 90 -8.62 12.77 -11.50
CA THR A 90 -9.35 11.59 -11.04
C THR A 90 -8.41 10.63 -10.32
N GLY A 91 -8.96 9.81 -9.43
CA GLY A 91 -8.29 8.69 -8.80
C GLY A 91 -9.21 7.49 -8.74
N GLU A 92 -8.69 6.29 -8.95
CA GLU A 92 -9.43 5.04 -8.82
C GLU A 92 -8.56 4.01 -8.09
N MET A 93 -9.08 3.42 -7.02
CA MET A 93 -8.47 2.26 -6.37
C MET A 93 -8.87 1.02 -7.15
N GLN A 94 -7.91 0.34 -7.73
CA GLN A 94 -8.13 -0.83 -8.57
C GLN A 94 -8.19 -2.12 -7.77
N GLY A 95 -7.50 -2.16 -6.62
CA GLY A 95 -7.51 -3.31 -5.76
C GLY A 95 -6.59 -3.17 -4.55
N VAL A 96 -6.75 -4.11 -3.62
CA VAL A 96 -5.87 -4.29 -2.48
C VAL A 96 -5.57 -5.77 -2.33
N ARG A 97 -4.31 -6.10 -2.08
CA ARG A 97 -3.85 -7.46 -1.80
C ARG A 97 -2.82 -7.42 -0.68
N GLY A 98 -2.58 -8.54 -0.05
CA GLY A 98 -1.58 -8.59 1.00
C GLY A 98 -1.35 -9.97 1.56
N LEU A 99 -0.41 -10.04 2.47
CA LEU A 99 -0.03 -11.25 3.18
C LEU A 99 -0.14 -10.99 4.67
N CYS A 100 -0.45 -12.03 5.43
CA CYS A 100 -0.42 -11.96 6.88
C CYS A 100 0.38 -13.11 7.48
N ARG A 101 0.88 -12.88 8.68
CA ARG A 101 1.58 -13.87 9.48
C ARG A 101 1.21 -13.73 10.94
N TYR A 102 0.81 -14.84 11.57
CA TYR A 102 0.63 -14.96 13.01
C TYR A 102 0.62 -16.42 13.45
N VAL A 103 1.22 -16.71 14.59
CA VAL A 103 1.40 -18.06 15.11
C VAL A 103 1.11 -18.05 16.61
N GLY A 104 0.44 -19.08 17.12
CA GLY A 104 0.09 -19.17 18.53
C GLY A 104 -0.72 -17.96 19.00
N GLU A 105 -0.20 -17.24 19.98
CA GLU A 105 -0.82 -16.03 20.55
C GLU A 105 -0.31 -14.72 19.94
N ASP A 106 0.59 -14.79 18.95
CA ASP A 106 1.17 -13.61 18.32
C ASP A 106 0.10 -12.69 17.73
N PRO A 107 0.32 -11.37 17.68
CA PRO A 107 -0.53 -10.46 16.95
C PRO A 107 -0.49 -10.79 15.45
N ILE A 108 -1.54 -10.41 14.72
CA ILE A 108 -1.55 -10.58 13.27
C ILE A 108 -0.68 -9.50 12.65
N ALA A 109 0.44 -9.89 12.05
CA ALA A 109 1.28 -9.00 11.27
C ALA A 109 0.89 -9.13 9.79
N MET A 110 0.68 -7.99 9.12
CA MET A 110 0.29 -7.95 7.71
C MET A 110 1.14 -6.95 6.93
N SER A 111 1.29 -7.22 5.63
CA SER A 111 1.67 -6.25 4.62
C SER A 111 0.58 -6.19 3.56
N ILE A 112 0.34 -5.01 3.01
CA ILE A 112 -0.64 -4.81 1.93
C ILE A 112 -0.04 -4.00 0.80
N GLU A 113 -0.53 -4.25 -0.40
CA GLU A 113 -0.28 -3.48 -1.60
C GLU A 113 -1.61 -2.97 -2.15
N ILE A 114 -1.65 -1.70 -2.52
CA ILE A 114 -2.83 -1.01 -3.03
C ILE A 114 -2.52 -0.52 -4.44
N ASP A 115 -3.24 -1.05 -5.42
CA ASP A 115 -3.12 -0.63 -6.81
C ASP A 115 -4.08 0.52 -7.08
N MET A 116 -3.55 1.61 -7.63
CA MET A 116 -4.29 2.84 -7.92
C MET A 116 -4.00 3.33 -9.33
N ALA A 117 -5.01 3.90 -9.97
CA ALA A 117 -4.88 4.62 -11.23
C ALA A 117 -5.29 6.08 -11.02
N PHE A 118 -4.55 6.99 -11.60
CA PHE A 118 -4.77 8.43 -11.50
C PHE A 118 -4.91 9.03 -12.89
N GLY A 119 -5.87 9.95 -13.05
CA GLY A 119 -6.11 10.63 -14.31
C GLY A 119 -5.95 12.14 -14.18
N ARG A 120 -5.38 12.75 -15.23
CA ARG A 120 -5.29 14.18 -15.40
C ARG A 120 -6.32 14.64 -16.44
N GLY A 121 -7.29 15.42 -16.00
CA GLY A 121 -8.35 15.93 -16.86
C GLY A 121 -7.97 17.19 -17.63
N PRO A 122 -8.86 17.60 -18.57
CA PRO A 122 -8.59 18.75 -19.46
C PRO A 122 -8.52 20.09 -18.73
N ALA A 123 -9.16 20.25 -17.58
CA ALA A 123 -9.13 21.48 -16.79
C ALA A 123 -7.94 21.54 -15.79
N SER A 124 -7.06 20.56 -15.78
CA SER A 124 -5.93 20.55 -14.85
C SER A 124 -4.91 21.65 -15.16
N ALA A 125 -4.56 22.44 -14.14
CA ALA A 125 -3.56 23.49 -14.25
C ALA A 125 -2.12 22.98 -14.01
N SER A 126 -1.94 21.79 -13.45
CA SER A 126 -0.64 21.21 -13.09
C SER A 126 -0.50 19.79 -13.63
N ASN A 127 0.74 19.35 -13.78
CA ASN A 127 1.07 17.96 -14.05
C ASN A 127 1.41 17.15 -12.78
N GLU A 128 1.15 17.72 -11.61
CA GLU A 128 1.39 17.08 -10.31
C GLU A 128 0.15 17.22 -9.44
N ARG A 129 -0.16 16.18 -8.67
CA ARG A 129 -1.25 16.16 -7.71
C ARG A 129 -0.93 15.22 -6.56
N THR A 130 -1.15 15.65 -5.31
CA THR A 130 -1.12 14.81 -4.12
C THR A 130 -2.53 14.30 -3.85
N TYR A 131 -2.67 12.98 -3.72
CA TYR A 131 -3.93 12.33 -3.36
C TYR A 131 -3.81 11.78 -1.96
N ARG A 132 -4.88 11.96 -1.18
CA ARG A 132 -4.95 11.43 0.17
C ARG A 132 -5.85 10.22 0.24
N TYR A 133 -5.37 9.15 0.86
CA TYR A 133 -6.10 7.92 1.06
C TYR A 133 -5.95 7.43 2.50
N TRP A 134 -6.74 6.48 2.87
CA TRP A 134 -6.72 5.89 4.20
C TRP A 134 -6.78 4.37 4.14
N VAL A 135 -6.23 3.76 5.21
CA VAL A 135 -6.32 2.35 5.52
C VAL A 135 -6.95 2.23 6.90
N ALA A 136 -7.97 1.41 7.00
CA ALA A 136 -8.68 1.16 8.26
C ALA A 136 -8.67 -0.33 8.61
N VAL A 137 -8.43 -0.61 9.88
CA VAL A 137 -8.64 -1.93 10.45
C VAL A 137 -10.00 -1.92 11.15
N THR A 138 -10.87 -2.84 10.79
CA THR A 138 -12.19 -2.96 11.38
C THR A 138 -12.42 -4.37 11.92
N ARG A 139 -13.36 -4.52 12.85
CA ARG A 139 -14.01 -5.81 13.09
C ARG A 139 -15.16 -5.93 12.12
N ARG A 140 -15.37 -7.14 11.59
CA ARG A 140 -16.39 -7.42 10.60
C ARG A 140 -17.75 -6.82 10.98
N GLY A 141 -18.29 -5.92 10.14
CA GLY A 141 -19.57 -5.25 10.38
C GLY A 141 -19.61 -4.26 11.53
N ARG A 142 -18.44 -3.74 11.99
CA ARG A 142 -18.34 -2.77 13.08
C ARG A 142 -17.57 -1.53 12.65
N ALA A 143 -17.63 -0.48 13.48
CA ALA A 143 -16.83 0.71 13.30
C ALA A 143 -15.32 0.39 13.27
N PRO A 144 -14.53 1.21 12.57
CA PRO A 144 -13.07 1.05 12.54
C PRO A 144 -12.46 1.04 13.95
N ILE A 145 -11.53 0.10 14.17
CA ILE A 145 -10.69 0.08 15.37
C ILE A 145 -9.64 1.18 15.25
N GLU A 146 -9.07 1.30 14.06
CA GLU A 146 -8.03 2.28 13.74
C GLU A 146 -8.13 2.69 12.28
N LYS A 147 -7.76 3.92 11.98
CA LYS A 147 -7.72 4.48 10.63
C LYS A 147 -6.49 5.37 10.48
N ALA A 148 -5.64 5.03 9.53
CA ALA A 148 -4.45 5.79 9.20
C ALA A 148 -4.59 6.45 7.82
N TYR A 149 -3.99 7.63 7.66
CA TYR A 149 -4.03 8.41 6.42
C TYR A 149 -2.64 8.49 5.80
N PHE A 150 -2.62 8.48 4.48
CA PHE A 150 -1.42 8.51 3.66
C PHE A 150 -1.60 9.45 2.48
N ASP A 151 -0.52 10.04 2.04
CA ASP A 151 -0.48 10.86 0.84
C ASP A 151 0.34 10.15 -0.24
N VAL A 152 -0.15 10.20 -1.48
CA VAL A 152 0.56 9.72 -2.66
C VAL A 152 0.73 10.88 -3.65
N ASP A 153 1.98 11.19 -3.96
CA ASP A 153 2.33 12.23 -4.92
C ASP A 153 2.39 11.63 -6.33
N VAL A 154 1.58 12.17 -7.22
CA VAL A 154 1.50 11.71 -8.60
C VAL A 154 1.97 12.81 -9.53
N ARG A 155 2.93 12.45 -10.37
CA ARG A 155 3.38 13.27 -11.48
C ARG A 155 2.95 12.62 -12.79
N PHE A 156 2.27 13.40 -13.62
CA PHE A 156 1.85 13.00 -14.96
C PHE A 156 2.94 13.37 -15.97
N PRO A 157 3.57 12.39 -16.63
CA PRO A 157 4.53 12.67 -17.70
C PRO A 157 3.88 13.46 -18.83
N ARG A 158 4.72 14.12 -19.64
CA ARG A 158 4.23 14.83 -20.81
C ARG A 158 3.57 13.83 -21.76
N ASN A 159 2.35 14.11 -22.20
CA ASN A 159 1.50 13.27 -23.06
C ASN A 159 0.89 12.01 -22.39
N GLU A 160 0.99 11.87 -21.08
CA GLU A 160 0.28 10.82 -20.36
C GLU A 160 -0.86 11.45 -19.54
N LEU A 161 -2.07 10.97 -19.78
CA LEU A 161 -3.24 11.40 -19.03
C LEU A 161 -3.58 10.46 -17.87
N VAL A 162 -3.03 9.25 -17.89
CA VAL A 162 -3.29 8.24 -16.85
C VAL A 162 -1.96 7.68 -16.34
N VAL A 163 -1.84 7.57 -15.04
CA VAL A 163 -0.67 7.01 -14.34
C VAL A 163 -1.15 6.00 -13.31
N THR A 164 -0.50 4.85 -13.24
CA THR A 164 -0.75 3.84 -12.20
C THR A 164 0.32 3.90 -11.13
N ARG A 165 -0.06 3.56 -9.89
CA ARG A 165 0.84 3.42 -8.73
C ARG A 165 0.43 2.21 -7.91
N THR A 166 1.40 1.52 -7.36
CA THR A 166 1.20 0.55 -6.29
C THR A 166 1.84 1.12 -5.03
N GLU A 167 1.03 1.32 -4.01
CA GLU A 167 1.49 1.74 -2.69
C GLU A 167 1.61 0.52 -1.79
N GLU A 168 2.74 0.42 -1.08
CA GLU A 168 3.03 -0.67 -0.16
C GLU A 168 2.99 -0.17 1.28
N ILE A 169 2.24 -0.88 2.14
CA ILE A 169 2.28 -0.72 3.58
C ILE A 169 2.90 -1.98 4.16
N GLY A 170 4.18 -1.89 4.48
CA GLY A 170 5.01 -3.05 4.84
C GLY A 170 4.62 -3.70 6.16
N ARG A 171 3.94 -2.98 7.07
CA ARG A 171 3.56 -3.55 8.36
C ARG A 171 2.29 -2.93 8.93
N ILE A 172 1.29 -3.78 9.14
CA ILE A 172 0.09 -3.53 9.95
C ILE A 172 0.09 -4.59 11.05
N VAL A 173 -0.05 -4.17 12.31
CA VAL A 173 -0.10 -5.09 13.45
C VAL A 173 -1.47 -5.01 14.11
N ILE A 174 -2.18 -6.13 14.15
CA ILE A 174 -3.50 -6.23 14.76
C ILE A 174 -3.39 -7.07 16.03
N PRO A 175 -3.54 -6.47 17.23
CA PRO A 175 -3.49 -7.20 18.47
C PRO A 175 -4.68 -8.15 18.61
N ARG A 176 -4.45 -9.33 19.16
CA ARG A 176 -5.46 -10.31 19.48
C ARG A 176 -5.64 -10.42 20.99
N ALA A 177 -6.86 -10.57 21.47
CA ALA A 177 -7.11 -10.72 22.90
C ALA A 177 -6.69 -12.12 23.42
N ASN A 178 -6.76 -13.13 22.55
CA ASN A 178 -6.36 -14.52 22.83
C ASN A 178 -6.12 -15.28 21.51
N SER A 179 -5.69 -16.52 21.60
CA SER A 179 -5.41 -17.40 20.45
C SER A 179 -6.64 -17.81 19.64
N GLU A 180 -7.84 -17.70 20.20
CA GLU A 180 -9.09 -18.06 19.50
C GLU A 180 -9.53 -17.00 18.49
N ILE A 181 -9.04 -15.75 18.63
CA ILE A 181 -9.32 -14.68 17.69
C ILE A 181 -8.43 -14.84 16.47
N SER A 182 -9.02 -15.17 15.34
CA SER A 182 -8.32 -15.31 14.07
C SER A 182 -8.44 -14.06 13.18
N GLY A 183 -7.69 -14.03 12.08
CA GLY A 183 -7.73 -12.92 11.12
C GLY A 183 -9.10 -12.71 10.48
N GLU A 184 -9.94 -13.74 10.36
CA GLU A 184 -11.30 -13.63 9.81
C GLU A 184 -12.23 -12.71 10.62
N ASN A 185 -11.89 -12.39 11.88
CA ASN A 185 -12.62 -11.45 12.71
C ASN A 185 -12.36 -9.99 12.31
N PHE A 186 -11.39 -9.75 11.46
CA PHE A 186 -10.94 -8.41 11.06
C PHE A 186 -11.07 -8.20 9.56
N GLU A 187 -11.19 -6.94 9.18
CA GLU A 187 -11.17 -6.49 7.79
C GLU A 187 -10.21 -5.32 7.66
N ILE A 188 -9.49 -5.29 6.55
CA ILE A 188 -8.68 -4.14 6.12
C ILE A 188 -9.44 -3.46 5.00
N LEU A 189 -9.88 -2.23 5.25
CA LEU A 189 -10.56 -1.42 4.25
C LEU A 189 -9.66 -0.28 3.81
N VAL A 190 -9.67 0.01 2.52
CA VAL A 190 -8.94 1.14 1.94
C VAL A 190 -9.88 2.04 1.15
N GLY A 191 -9.57 3.33 1.07
CA GLY A 191 -10.37 4.28 0.32
C GLY A 191 -9.69 5.65 0.22
N PHE A 192 -10.10 6.47 -0.77
CA PHE A 192 -9.68 7.85 -0.83
C PHE A 192 -10.34 8.67 0.28
N GLU A 193 -9.62 9.69 0.78
CA GLU A 193 -10.25 10.74 1.57
C GLU A 193 -11.02 11.66 0.61
N LEU A 194 -12.33 11.68 0.76
CA LEU A 194 -13.23 12.40 -0.13
C LEU A 194 -13.89 13.57 0.59
N THR A 195 -14.18 14.65 -0.16
CA THR A 195 -15.10 15.68 0.31
C THR A 195 -16.55 15.14 0.35
N PRO A 196 -17.46 15.78 1.09
CA PRO A 196 -18.87 15.38 1.09
C PRO A 196 -19.48 15.34 -0.32
N GLU A 197 -19.09 16.27 -1.18
CA GLU A 197 -19.57 16.38 -2.56
C GLU A 197 -19.06 15.21 -3.41
N GLN A 198 -17.77 14.86 -3.29
CA GLN A 198 -17.18 13.71 -3.97
C GLN A 198 -17.81 12.39 -3.52
N LEU A 199 -18.06 12.26 -2.21
CA LEU A 199 -18.72 11.09 -1.66
C LEU A 199 -20.17 10.98 -2.19
N GLN A 200 -20.90 12.09 -2.25
CA GLN A 200 -22.27 12.11 -2.81
C GLN A 200 -22.25 11.77 -4.30
N PHE A 201 -21.31 12.32 -5.07
CA PHE A 201 -21.10 11.98 -6.48
C PHE A 201 -20.97 10.47 -6.71
N ASN A 202 -20.15 9.80 -5.87
CA ASN A 202 -19.98 8.35 -5.95
C ASN A 202 -21.26 7.58 -5.58
N ARG A 203 -21.98 8.02 -4.54
CA ARG A 203 -23.25 7.43 -4.09
C ARG A 203 -24.37 7.57 -5.12
N ASP A 204 -24.36 8.65 -5.86
CA ASP A 204 -25.28 8.86 -6.99
C ASP A 204 -24.95 7.95 -8.20
N GLY A 205 -23.90 7.12 -8.10
CA GLY A 205 -23.47 6.21 -9.17
C GLY A 205 -22.82 6.91 -10.35
N LYS A 206 -22.52 8.21 -10.22
CA LYS A 206 -21.85 8.98 -11.26
C LYS A 206 -20.41 8.53 -11.44
N ARG A 207 -19.93 8.56 -12.68
CA ARG A 207 -18.58 8.11 -13.02
C ARG A 207 -18.01 8.93 -14.16
N PHE A 208 -16.81 9.47 -13.96
CA PHE A 208 -15.99 9.99 -15.03
C PHE A 208 -14.62 9.31 -14.97
N ARG A 209 -14.14 8.91 -16.13
CA ARG A 209 -12.82 8.32 -16.31
C ARG A 209 -12.09 9.10 -17.37
N VAL A 210 -10.90 9.61 -17.03
CA VAL A 210 -10.01 10.23 -18.01
C VAL A 210 -9.45 9.12 -18.91
N GLY A 211 -9.44 9.34 -20.22
CA GLY A 211 -8.97 8.36 -21.21
C GLY A 211 -10.02 7.34 -21.66
N ALA A 212 -11.28 7.41 -21.19
CA ALA A 212 -12.33 6.50 -21.65
C ALA A 212 -12.81 6.78 -23.07
N ALA A 213 -12.45 7.95 -23.62
CA ALA A 213 -12.81 8.32 -25.00
C ALA A 213 -11.91 7.72 -26.09
N ASP A 214 -10.80 7.10 -25.71
CA ASP A 214 -9.80 6.56 -26.65
C ASP A 214 -10.03 5.06 -26.97
N THR A 215 -11.17 4.51 -26.60
CA THR A 215 -11.52 3.07 -26.79
C THR A 215 -12.66 2.83 -27.77
N GLU A 216 -12.90 3.74 -28.73
CA GLU A 216 -13.73 3.47 -29.91
C GLU A 216 -12.91 3.16 -31.16
#